data_b95e43996a5cf26f2f55314a39e3ceff
#
_entry.id   b95e43996a5cf26f2f55314a39e3ceff
#
_cell.length_a   1.000
_cell.length_b   1.000
_cell.length_c   1.000
_cell.angle_alpha   90.00
_cell.angle_beta   90.00
_cell.angle_gamma   90.00
#
_symmetry.space_group_name_H-M   'P 1'
#
loop_
_entity.id
_entity.type
_entity.pdbx_description
1 polymer ?
#
loop_
_entity_poly.entity_id
_entity_poly.type
_entity_poly.pdbx_seq_one_letter_code
_entity_poly.pdbx_strand_id
1 'polypeptide(L)'
;MQLESGELDLALLDPKNAQNFKEKDGFTCYDMTTADYRGILFNFANDYWTKNRDIIPAVCYSIDRQAIIDSVLLGEGMAAYSPLQRNIYNNENVEHYDYNPEKAQEILEAAGCTRNSDGFYERDGEEIGFVISVMSGEQDRIDIAQAAAQQLRETGINCTVEIPAQMDWGGQMACLIGWGSPFDADDHTYKVFGTDKGAN
;
A
#
# COMPACT_ATOMS: atom_id res chain seq x y z
N MET A 1 -22.49 -21.76 3.23
CA MET A 1 -21.56 -21.67 2.07
C MET A 1 -21.57 -23.01 1.32
N GLN A 2 -21.38 -23.01 -0.01
CA GLN A 2 -21.35 -24.24 -0.83
C GLN A 2 -20.27 -25.24 -0.39
N LEU A 3 -19.15 -24.75 0.13
CA LEU A 3 -18.12 -25.59 0.73
C LEU A 3 -18.62 -26.32 1.99
N GLU A 4 -19.38 -25.65 2.85
CA GLU A 4 -19.96 -26.27 4.06
C GLU A 4 -21.08 -27.24 3.78
N SER A 5 -21.86 -27.00 2.72
CA SER A 5 -22.95 -27.92 2.30
C SER A 5 -22.44 -29.14 1.56
N GLY A 6 -21.13 -29.21 1.26
CA GLY A 6 -20.54 -30.29 0.48
C GLY A 6 -20.84 -30.22 -1.03
N GLU A 7 -21.28 -29.07 -1.51
CA GLU A 7 -21.47 -28.84 -2.94
C GLU A 7 -20.14 -28.56 -3.66
N LEU A 8 -19.10 -28.15 -2.90
CA LEU A 8 -17.73 -27.95 -3.37
C LEU A 8 -16.74 -28.73 -2.51
N ASP A 9 -15.78 -29.36 -3.16
CA ASP A 9 -14.67 -30.05 -2.49
C ASP A 9 -13.46 -29.15 -2.22
N LEU A 10 -13.35 -28.03 -2.93
CA LEU A 10 -12.25 -27.08 -2.83
C LEU A 10 -12.75 -25.66 -3.13
N ALA A 11 -12.25 -24.68 -2.37
CA ALA A 11 -12.50 -23.27 -2.64
C ALA A 11 -11.26 -22.43 -2.34
N LEU A 12 -11.01 -21.41 -3.15
CA LEU A 12 -10.06 -20.34 -2.84
C LEU A 12 -10.82 -19.28 -2.01
N LEU A 13 -10.30 -18.94 -0.86
CA LEU A 13 -10.89 -17.99 0.06
C LEU A 13 -9.91 -16.83 0.33
N ASP A 14 -10.45 -15.65 0.55
CA ASP A 14 -9.70 -14.56 1.15
C ASP A 14 -9.38 -14.85 2.63
N PRO A 15 -8.43 -14.12 3.24
CA PRO A 15 -8.02 -14.36 4.63
C PRO A 15 -9.18 -14.31 5.63
N LYS A 16 -10.10 -13.35 5.51
CA LYS A 16 -11.22 -13.18 6.44
C LYS A 16 -12.18 -14.37 6.40
N ASN A 17 -12.51 -14.84 5.19
CA ASN A 17 -13.36 -16.00 5.01
C ASN A 17 -12.67 -17.31 5.39
N ALA A 18 -11.36 -17.44 5.15
CA ALA A 18 -10.57 -18.62 5.51
C ALA A 18 -10.53 -18.86 7.03
N GLN A 19 -10.54 -17.82 7.85
CA GLN A 19 -10.56 -17.94 9.31
C GLN A 19 -11.73 -18.80 9.82
N ASN A 20 -12.88 -18.76 9.15
CA ASN A 20 -14.04 -19.57 9.52
C ASN A 20 -13.84 -21.08 9.35
N PHE A 21 -12.77 -21.48 8.67
CA PHE A 21 -12.49 -22.89 8.35
C PHE A 21 -11.19 -23.42 8.98
N LYS A 22 -10.28 -22.53 9.46
CA LYS A 22 -8.95 -22.92 9.96
C LYS A 22 -9.02 -23.92 11.12
N GLU A 23 -10.02 -23.79 11.99
CA GLU A 23 -10.20 -24.66 13.17
C GLU A 23 -11.48 -25.52 13.08
N LYS A 24 -12.08 -25.60 11.90
CA LYS A 24 -13.36 -26.31 11.72
C LYS A 24 -13.12 -27.76 11.33
N ASP A 25 -13.71 -28.70 12.09
CA ASP A 25 -13.64 -30.12 11.80
C ASP A 25 -14.12 -30.45 10.37
N GLY A 26 -13.39 -31.32 9.70
CA GLY A 26 -13.70 -31.76 8.34
C GLY A 26 -13.15 -30.85 7.23
N PHE A 27 -12.46 -29.78 7.59
CA PHE A 27 -11.80 -28.88 6.63
C PHE A 27 -10.29 -28.85 6.84
N THR A 28 -9.56 -28.67 5.75
CA THR A 28 -8.12 -28.43 5.78
C THR A 28 -7.81 -27.17 5.00
N CYS A 29 -7.17 -26.20 5.65
CA CYS A 29 -6.73 -24.96 5.02
C CYS A 29 -5.26 -25.08 4.62
N TYR A 30 -4.94 -24.61 3.43
CA TYR A 30 -3.58 -24.52 2.90
C TYR A 30 -3.29 -23.04 2.60
N ASP A 31 -2.34 -22.46 3.30
CA ASP A 31 -1.91 -21.08 3.05
C ASP A 31 -1.00 -21.07 1.81
N MET A 32 -1.38 -20.25 0.84
CA MET A 32 -0.64 -20.10 -0.42
C MET A 32 -0.04 -18.70 -0.49
N THR A 33 1.29 -18.60 -0.43
CA THR A 33 1.98 -17.34 -0.66
C THR A 33 1.96 -17.02 -2.14
N THR A 34 1.35 -15.92 -2.50
CA THR A 34 1.30 -15.42 -3.87
C THR A 34 2.46 -14.47 -4.16
N ALA A 35 2.63 -14.10 -5.42
CA ALA A 35 3.52 -13.02 -5.85
C ALA A 35 2.76 -11.68 -5.96
N ASP A 36 1.53 -11.60 -5.47
CA ASP A 36 0.75 -10.36 -5.47
C ASP A 36 1.42 -9.32 -4.56
N TYR A 37 1.76 -8.18 -5.15
CA TYR A 37 2.37 -7.04 -4.49
C TYR A 37 1.35 -5.91 -4.38
N ARG A 38 1.28 -5.27 -3.23
CA ARG A 38 0.42 -4.12 -3.00
C ARG A 38 1.26 -2.95 -2.50
N GLY A 39 1.08 -1.79 -3.12
CA GLY A 39 1.85 -0.60 -2.78
C GLY A 39 1.12 0.69 -3.13
N ILE A 40 1.56 1.77 -2.48
CA ILE A 40 1.14 3.12 -2.82
C ILE A 40 2.03 3.60 -3.95
N LEU A 41 1.44 3.81 -5.12
CA LEU A 41 2.11 4.36 -6.30
C LEU A 41 1.86 5.87 -6.34
N PHE A 42 2.94 6.66 -6.32
CA PHE A 42 2.89 8.12 -6.41
C PHE A 42 2.85 8.55 -7.89
N ASN A 43 1.93 9.44 -8.22
CA ASN A 43 1.85 10.01 -9.57
C ASN A 43 2.82 11.19 -9.72
N PHE A 44 4.01 10.94 -10.20
CA PHE A 44 5.04 11.98 -10.39
C PHE A 44 4.74 12.98 -11.51
N ALA A 45 3.69 12.78 -12.30
CA ALA A 45 3.17 13.79 -13.22
C ALA A 45 2.26 14.81 -12.51
N ASN A 46 1.83 14.52 -11.27
CA ASN A 46 1.07 15.46 -10.46
C ASN A 46 2.00 16.54 -9.88
N ASP A 47 1.62 17.82 -10.01
CA ASP A 47 2.41 18.97 -9.56
C ASP A 47 2.76 18.94 -8.07
N TYR A 48 1.92 18.32 -7.25
CA TYR A 48 2.22 18.16 -5.83
C TYR A 48 3.54 17.42 -5.60
N TRP A 49 3.76 16.30 -6.29
CA TRP A 49 4.99 15.51 -6.13
C TRP A 49 6.20 16.13 -6.79
N THR A 50 6.01 17.02 -7.76
CA THR A 50 7.12 17.82 -8.31
C THR A 50 7.74 18.71 -7.23
N LYS A 51 6.90 19.27 -6.35
CA LYS A 51 7.34 20.15 -5.24
C LYS A 51 7.74 19.38 -3.98
N ASN A 52 7.17 18.20 -3.75
CA ASN A 52 7.23 17.48 -2.48
C ASN A 52 7.89 16.10 -2.57
N ARG A 53 8.78 15.88 -3.55
CA ARG A 53 9.50 14.60 -3.70
C ARG A 53 10.39 14.24 -2.53
N ASP A 54 10.95 15.23 -1.90
CA ASP A 54 11.86 15.14 -0.77
C ASP A 54 11.22 14.57 0.50
N ILE A 55 9.88 14.64 0.63
CA ILE A 55 9.16 14.07 1.78
C ILE A 55 8.75 12.60 1.59
N ILE A 56 8.94 12.01 0.42
CA ILE A 56 8.55 10.60 0.19
C ILE A 56 9.19 9.63 1.18
N PRO A 57 10.48 9.77 1.56
CA PRO A 57 11.04 8.93 2.61
C PRO A 57 10.30 9.06 3.95
N ALA A 58 9.82 10.26 4.31
CA ALA A 58 9.02 10.44 5.51
C ALA A 58 7.68 9.68 5.42
N VAL A 59 7.02 9.72 4.26
CA VAL A 59 5.81 8.90 4.02
C VAL A 59 6.12 7.41 4.21
N CYS A 60 7.25 6.93 3.70
CA CYS A 60 7.64 5.52 3.81
C CYS A 60 7.94 5.10 5.25
N TYR A 61 8.62 5.94 6.05
CA TYR A 61 8.91 5.68 7.47
C TYR A 61 7.68 5.79 8.37
N SER A 62 6.62 6.47 7.92
CA SER A 62 5.37 6.65 8.69
C SER A 62 4.46 5.43 8.65
N ILE A 63 4.72 4.42 7.82
CA ILE A 63 3.81 3.29 7.60
C ILE A 63 4.37 2.04 8.26
N ASP A 64 3.70 1.57 9.30
CA ASP A 64 3.93 0.27 9.93
C ASP A 64 3.24 -0.84 9.11
N ARG A 65 4.02 -1.44 8.21
CA ARG A 65 3.54 -2.50 7.32
C ARG A 65 3.10 -3.73 8.10
N GLN A 66 3.82 -4.07 9.18
CA GLN A 66 3.49 -5.25 9.97
C GLN A 66 2.17 -5.06 10.73
N ALA A 67 1.95 -3.89 11.34
CA ALA A 67 0.69 -3.60 11.99
C ALA A 67 -0.51 -3.64 11.03
N ILE A 68 -0.32 -3.21 9.77
CA ILE A 68 -1.36 -3.34 8.72
C ILE A 68 -1.60 -4.81 8.38
N ILE A 69 -0.56 -5.61 8.20
CA ILE A 69 -0.67 -7.05 7.92
C ILE A 69 -1.45 -7.73 9.04
N ASP A 70 -1.08 -7.48 10.28
CA ASP A 70 -1.69 -8.12 11.44
C ASP A 70 -3.16 -7.72 11.62
N SER A 71 -3.50 -6.43 11.45
CA SER A 71 -4.83 -5.92 11.72
C SER A 71 -5.80 -6.06 10.53
N VAL A 72 -5.33 -5.85 9.30
CA VAL A 72 -6.17 -5.85 8.10
C VAL A 72 -6.19 -7.22 7.43
N LEU A 73 -5.03 -7.86 7.31
CA LEU A 73 -4.87 -9.13 6.63
C LEU A 73 -4.85 -10.32 7.59
N LEU A 74 -5.08 -10.11 8.90
CA LEU A 74 -5.13 -11.14 9.92
C LEU A 74 -3.86 -12.00 10.00
N GLY A 75 -2.70 -11.37 9.72
CA GLY A 75 -1.39 -12.00 9.66
C GLY A 75 -1.08 -12.70 8.33
N GLU A 76 -2.00 -12.71 7.39
CA GLU A 76 -1.83 -13.38 6.08
C GLU A 76 -1.15 -12.45 5.08
N GLY A 77 0.16 -12.34 5.17
CA GLY A 77 0.96 -11.50 4.28
C GLY A 77 2.39 -11.37 4.78
N MET A 78 3.16 -10.60 4.04
CA MET A 78 4.52 -10.23 4.43
C MET A 78 4.83 -8.81 3.99
N ALA A 79 5.59 -8.08 4.81
CA ALA A 79 6.05 -6.74 4.46
C ALA A 79 6.90 -6.79 3.18
N ALA A 80 6.60 -5.89 2.24
CA ALA A 80 7.32 -5.81 0.98
C ALA A 80 8.16 -4.52 0.94
N TYR A 81 9.38 -4.66 0.44
CA TYR A 81 10.33 -3.55 0.23
C TYR A 81 10.69 -3.37 -1.24
N SER A 82 10.20 -4.29 -2.08
CA SER A 82 10.42 -4.29 -3.52
C SER A 82 9.24 -4.95 -4.22
N PRO A 83 8.80 -4.44 -5.38
CA PRO A 83 7.76 -5.08 -6.18
C PRO A 83 8.18 -6.46 -6.71
N LEU A 84 9.47 -6.77 -6.70
CA LEU A 84 10.03 -8.05 -7.11
C LEU A 84 10.44 -8.96 -5.95
N GLN A 85 10.01 -8.67 -4.72
CA GLN A 85 10.45 -9.39 -3.52
C GLN A 85 10.30 -10.93 -3.58
N ARG A 86 9.37 -11.43 -4.38
CA ARG A 86 9.13 -12.86 -4.62
C ARG A 86 9.71 -13.38 -5.94
N ASN A 87 10.57 -12.60 -6.57
CA ASN A 87 11.18 -12.93 -7.86
C ASN A 87 12.69 -13.14 -7.72
N ILE A 88 13.28 -13.95 -8.58
CA ILE A 88 14.73 -14.22 -8.60
C ILE A 88 15.57 -12.98 -8.91
N TYR A 89 14.96 -11.94 -9.49
CA TYR A 89 15.60 -10.66 -9.80
C TYR A 89 15.43 -9.62 -8.69
N ASN A 90 14.93 -10.04 -7.52
CA ASN A 90 14.84 -9.14 -6.37
C ASN A 90 16.20 -8.59 -5.98
N ASN A 91 16.27 -7.29 -5.73
CA ASN A 91 17.44 -6.67 -5.12
C ASN A 91 17.24 -6.60 -3.60
N GLU A 92 17.98 -7.41 -2.86
CA GLU A 92 17.91 -7.43 -1.39
C GLU A 92 18.62 -6.24 -0.73
N ASN A 93 19.41 -5.47 -1.52
CA ASN A 93 20.14 -4.30 -1.02
C ASN A 93 19.35 -2.98 -1.26
N VAL A 94 18.03 -3.04 -1.23
CA VAL A 94 17.20 -1.83 -1.28
C VAL A 94 17.14 -1.18 0.11
N GLU A 95 16.91 0.13 0.14
CA GLU A 95 16.63 0.84 1.39
C GLU A 95 15.34 0.28 2.03
N HIS A 96 15.46 -0.18 3.27
CA HIS A 96 14.31 -0.60 4.06
C HIS A 96 13.81 0.60 4.87
N TYR A 97 12.68 1.16 4.47
CA TYR A 97 11.99 2.19 5.24
C TYR A 97 11.14 1.50 6.31
N ASP A 98 11.81 0.95 7.34
CA ASP A 98 11.11 0.36 8.49
C ASP A 98 10.40 1.44 9.29
N TYR A 99 9.25 1.10 9.88
CA TYR A 99 8.44 2.04 10.62
C TYR A 99 9.25 2.80 11.68
N ASN A 100 9.32 4.11 11.50
CA ASN A 100 10.04 5.01 12.40
C ASN A 100 9.44 6.42 12.29
N PRO A 101 8.38 6.73 13.05
CA PRO A 101 7.70 8.01 12.97
C PRO A 101 8.59 9.19 13.40
N GLU A 102 9.53 8.99 14.32
CA GLU A 102 10.49 10.02 14.72
C GLU A 102 11.39 10.40 13.53
N LYS A 103 11.87 9.40 12.80
CA LYS A 103 12.67 9.61 11.59
C LYS A 103 11.88 10.33 10.50
N ALA A 104 10.61 9.99 10.36
CA ALA A 104 9.72 10.67 9.40
C ALA A 104 9.56 12.15 9.76
N GLN A 105 9.39 12.48 11.05
CA GLN A 105 9.31 13.86 11.51
C GLN A 105 10.61 14.62 11.27
N GLU A 106 11.77 14.02 11.59
CA GLU A 106 13.08 14.63 11.31
C GLU A 106 13.25 14.99 9.82
N ILE A 107 12.79 14.11 8.92
CA ILE A 107 12.86 14.34 7.47
C ILE A 107 11.95 15.50 7.06
N LEU A 108 10.73 15.56 7.58
CA LEU A 108 9.80 16.66 7.32
C LEU A 108 10.34 17.99 7.80
N GLU A 109 10.89 18.04 9.01
CA GLU A 109 11.51 19.25 9.58
C GLU A 109 12.75 19.67 8.80
N ALA A 110 13.60 18.72 8.39
CA ALA A 110 14.77 18.99 7.53
C ALA A 110 14.37 19.50 6.14
N ALA A 111 13.19 19.11 5.65
CA ALA A 111 12.60 19.63 4.41
C ALA A 111 11.97 21.03 4.57
N GLY A 112 12.07 21.65 5.74
CA GLY A 112 11.52 22.97 6.02
C GLY A 112 10.03 22.98 6.40
N CYS A 113 9.47 21.82 6.71
CA CYS A 113 8.08 21.74 7.17
C CYS A 113 7.98 22.09 8.66
N THR A 114 6.90 22.74 9.05
CA THR A 114 6.57 23.09 10.44
C THR A 114 5.16 22.61 10.77
N ARG A 115 4.87 22.32 12.04
CA ARG A 115 3.51 21.90 12.43
C ARG A 115 2.57 23.10 12.53
N ASN A 116 1.40 22.97 11.96
CA ASN A 116 0.29 23.92 12.10
C ASN A 116 -0.50 23.67 13.41
N SER A 117 -1.53 24.48 13.66
CA SER A 117 -2.40 24.38 14.85
C SER A 117 -3.18 23.07 14.95
N ASP A 118 -3.44 22.41 13.84
CA ASP A 118 -4.19 21.17 13.77
C ASP A 118 -3.29 19.92 13.91
N GLY A 119 -1.96 20.14 14.04
CA GLY A 119 -0.96 19.12 14.25
C GLY A 119 -0.41 18.50 12.95
N PHE A 120 -0.82 19.00 11.79
CA PHE A 120 -0.26 18.60 10.51
C PHE A 120 0.96 19.45 10.14
N TYR A 121 1.86 18.87 9.36
CA TYR A 121 2.96 19.61 8.79
C TYR A 121 2.50 20.49 7.64
N GLU A 122 3.11 21.66 7.52
CA GLU A 122 2.93 22.60 6.41
C GLU A 122 4.28 23.14 5.94
N ARG A 123 4.36 23.53 4.66
CA ARG A 123 5.53 24.16 4.06
C ARG A 123 5.07 25.28 3.13
N ASP A 124 5.63 26.48 3.27
CA ASP A 124 5.25 27.67 2.49
C ASP A 124 3.76 28.05 2.60
N GLY A 125 3.11 27.70 3.72
CA GLY A 125 1.69 27.95 3.97
C GLY A 125 0.76 26.90 3.31
N GLU A 126 1.30 25.87 2.70
CA GLU A 126 0.54 24.73 2.16
C GLU A 126 0.72 23.51 3.08
N GLU A 127 -0.40 22.88 3.47
CA GLU A 127 -0.38 21.68 4.30
C GLU A 127 0.22 20.49 3.55
N ILE A 128 1.09 19.74 4.23
CA ILE A 128 1.64 18.50 3.72
C ILE A 128 0.58 17.39 3.82
N GLY A 129 0.02 17.05 2.69
CA GLY A 129 -1.02 16.04 2.61
C GLY A 129 -1.31 15.59 1.19
N PHE A 130 -1.90 14.41 1.05
CA PHE A 130 -2.27 13.86 -0.24
C PHE A 130 -3.42 12.88 -0.14
N VAL A 131 -4.01 12.54 -1.28
CA VAL A 131 -5.11 11.60 -1.40
C VAL A 131 -4.60 10.29 -1.99
N ILE A 132 -4.98 9.18 -1.37
CA ILE A 132 -4.78 7.83 -1.92
C ILE A 132 -6.09 7.39 -2.56
N SER A 133 -6.10 7.26 -3.88
CA SER A 133 -7.25 6.74 -4.61
C SER A 133 -7.21 5.20 -4.65
N VAL A 134 -8.35 4.57 -4.41
CA VAL A 134 -8.48 3.10 -4.44
C VAL A 134 -9.68 2.72 -5.30
N MET A 135 -9.53 1.69 -6.13
CA MET A 135 -10.63 1.20 -6.95
C MET A 135 -11.77 0.65 -6.08
N SER A 136 -13.01 0.95 -6.47
CA SER A 136 -14.20 0.39 -5.82
C SER A 136 -14.24 -1.14 -5.99
N GLY A 137 -14.73 -1.85 -4.95
CA GLY A 137 -14.84 -3.31 -4.96
C GLY A 137 -13.60 -4.06 -4.48
N GLU A 138 -12.49 -3.37 -4.24
CA GLU A 138 -11.23 -3.94 -3.74
C GLU A 138 -11.09 -3.72 -2.22
N GLN A 139 -11.96 -4.39 -1.42
CA GLN A 139 -12.11 -4.08 0.02
C GLN A 139 -10.80 -4.18 0.79
N ASP A 140 -9.98 -5.21 0.57
CA ASP A 140 -8.70 -5.34 1.27
C ASP A 140 -7.75 -4.17 0.95
N ARG A 141 -7.76 -3.67 -0.29
CA ARG A 141 -6.97 -2.49 -0.66
C ARG A 141 -7.50 -1.23 -0.03
N ILE A 142 -8.82 -1.09 0.07
CA ILE A 142 -9.46 0.03 0.76
C ILE A 142 -9.05 0.04 2.23
N ASP A 143 -9.14 -1.11 2.90
CA ASP A 143 -8.79 -1.24 4.31
C ASP A 143 -7.29 -0.96 4.56
N ILE A 144 -6.40 -1.46 3.70
CA ILE A 144 -4.95 -1.15 3.73
C ILE A 144 -4.70 0.34 3.56
N ALA A 145 -5.34 0.98 2.57
CA ALA A 145 -5.16 2.42 2.32
C ALA A 145 -5.66 3.27 3.50
N GLN A 146 -6.78 2.90 4.11
CA GLN A 146 -7.32 3.59 5.28
C GLN A 146 -6.39 3.47 6.50
N ALA A 147 -5.85 2.28 6.75
CA ALA A 147 -4.87 2.06 7.82
C ALA A 147 -3.59 2.87 7.58
N ALA A 148 -3.06 2.86 6.36
CA ALA A 148 -1.88 3.66 6.00
C ALA A 148 -2.14 5.17 6.13
N ALA A 149 -3.30 5.66 5.68
CA ALA A 149 -3.67 7.06 5.82
C ALA A 149 -3.80 7.48 7.30
N GLN A 150 -4.32 6.61 8.16
CA GLN A 150 -4.37 6.87 9.59
C GLN A 150 -2.97 7.02 10.19
N GLN A 151 -2.04 6.10 9.90
CA GLN A 151 -0.67 6.16 10.41
C GLN A 151 0.07 7.42 9.90
N LEU A 152 -0.15 7.80 8.65
CA LEU A 152 0.38 9.05 8.09
C LEU A 152 -0.13 10.28 8.86
N ARG A 153 -1.41 10.32 9.19
CA ARG A 153 -2.00 11.41 9.99
C ARG A 153 -1.43 11.46 11.40
N GLU A 154 -1.18 10.32 12.03
CA GLU A 154 -0.52 10.23 13.35
C GLU A 154 0.90 10.81 13.32
N THR A 155 1.60 10.67 12.20
CA THR A 155 2.91 11.31 11.98
C THR A 155 2.79 12.81 11.68
N GLY A 156 1.63 13.29 11.24
CA GLY A 156 1.35 14.69 10.90
C GLY A 156 1.31 14.97 9.41
N ILE A 157 1.17 13.95 8.57
CA ILE A 157 0.91 14.09 7.14
C ILE A 157 -0.60 13.92 6.90
N ASN A 158 -1.28 14.96 6.40
CA ASN A 158 -2.73 14.91 6.20
C ASN A 158 -3.11 14.05 5.00
N CYS A 159 -3.12 12.74 5.20
CA CYS A 159 -3.48 11.77 4.17
C CYS A 159 -4.95 11.37 4.30
N THR A 160 -5.64 11.31 3.15
CA THR A 160 -7.03 10.84 3.05
C THR A 160 -7.15 9.76 1.98
N VAL A 161 -8.25 9.01 2.02
CA VAL A 161 -8.55 7.97 1.03
C VAL A 161 -9.82 8.34 0.29
N GLU A 162 -9.80 8.19 -1.03
CA GLU A 162 -10.99 8.29 -1.87
C GLU A 162 -11.23 6.99 -2.63
N ILE A 163 -12.52 6.72 -2.89
CA ILE A 163 -12.95 5.54 -3.65
C ILE A 163 -13.81 6.05 -4.80
N PRO A 164 -13.20 6.55 -5.88
CA PRO A 164 -13.94 7.10 -7.00
C PRO A 164 -14.70 6.01 -7.75
N ALA A 165 -15.83 6.35 -8.32
CA ALA A 165 -16.59 5.43 -9.18
C ALA A 165 -15.81 5.03 -10.45
N GLN A 166 -14.91 5.91 -10.89
CA GLN A 166 -13.96 5.67 -11.98
C GLN A 166 -12.63 6.32 -11.62
N MET A 167 -11.53 5.57 -11.73
CA MET A 167 -10.18 6.07 -11.46
C MET A 167 -9.76 7.11 -12.51
N ASP A 168 -9.28 8.22 -12.03
CA ASP A 168 -8.57 9.22 -12.86
C ASP A 168 -7.06 8.91 -12.80
N TRP A 169 -6.61 8.05 -13.69
CA TRP A 169 -5.20 7.60 -13.72
C TRP A 169 -4.20 8.72 -14.03
N GLY A 170 -4.65 9.82 -14.63
CA GLY A 170 -3.79 10.96 -14.94
C GLY A 170 -3.74 12.01 -13.84
N GLY A 171 -4.85 12.20 -13.11
CA GLY A 171 -5.02 13.30 -12.16
C GLY A 171 -4.83 12.94 -10.70
N GLN A 172 -4.94 11.63 -10.30
CA GLN A 172 -4.78 11.27 -8.89
C GLN A 172 -3.38 11.67 -8.36
N MET A 173 -3.29 11.90 -7.05
CA MET A 173 -2.01 12.19 -6.39
C MET A 173 -1.24 10.91 -6.11
N ALA A 174 -1.92 9.89 -5.58
CA ALA A 174 -1.38 8.56 -5.35
C ALA A 174 -2.51 7.53 -5.44
N CYS A 175 -2.18 6.29 -5.72
CA CYS A 175 -3.15 5.20 -5.69
C CYS A 175 -2.59 3.98 -4.96
N LEU A 176 -3.43 3.26 -4.22
CA LEU A 176 -3.09 1.93 -3.77
C LEU A 176 -3.43 0.94 -4.89
N ILE A 177 -2.39 0.34 -5.43
CA ILE A 177 -2.49 -0.61 -6.53
C ILE A 177 -1.87 -1.94 -6.13
N GLY A 178 -2.27 -3.01 -6.79
CA GLY A 178 -1.65 -4.31 -6.66
C GLY A 178 -1.53 -4.99 -8.00
N TRP A 179 -0.49 -5.78 -8.15
CA TRP A 179 -0.29 -6.64 -9.31
C TRP A 179 0.44 -7.90 -8.89
N GLY A 180 0.12 -9.01 -9.54
CA GLY A 180 0.92 -10.22 -9.42
C GLY A 180 2.27 -9.98 -10.08
N SER A 181 3.36 -10.29 -9.39
CA SER A 181 4.65 -10.36 -10.06
C SER A 181 4.72 -11.68 -10.80
N PRO A 182 4.54 -11.71 -12.13
CA PRO A 182 4.60 -12.95 -12.87
C PRO A 182 6.01 -13.51 -12.82
N PHE A 183 6.15 -14.73 -13.34
CA PHE A 183 7.44 -15.39 -13.43
C PHE A 183 8.47 -14.53 -14.21
N ASP A 184 7.99 -13.81 -15.22
CA ASP A 184 8.78 -12.82 -15.94
C ASP A 184 8.70 -11.46 -15.22
N ALA A 185 9.81 -11.04 -14.63
CA ALA A 185 9.91 -9.78 -13.91
C ALA A 185 9.62 -8.56 -14.81
N ASP A 186 9.91 -8.66 -16.11
CA ASP A 186 9.76 -7.54 -17.05
C ASP A 186 8.31 -7.25 -17.41
N ASP A 187 7.41 -8.22 -17.28
CA ASP A 187 6.01 -8.05 -17.68
C ASP A 187 5.32 -6.88 -16.95
N HIS A 188 5.53 -6.74 -15.65
CA HIS A 188 4.98 -5.62 -14.87
C HIS A 188 5.93 -4.45 -14.73
N THR A 189 7.22 -4.70 -14.49
CA THR A 189 8.18 -3.61 -14.24
C THR A 189 8.30 -2.70 -15.45
N TYR A 190 8.32 -3.25 -16.66
CA TYR A 190 8.37 -2.46 -17.87
C TYR A 190 7.10 -1.61 -18.09
N LYS A 191 5.93 -2.17 -17.83
CA LYS A 191 4.65 -1.48 -18.01
C LYS A 191 4.41 -0.39 -16.95
N VAL A 192 4.82 -0.64 -15.71
CA VAL A 192 4.55 0.24 -14.56
C VAL A 192 5.62 1.30 -14.39
N PHE A 193 6.90 0.94 -14.55
CA PHE A 193 8.02 1.85 -14.26
C PHE A 193 8.77 2.35 -15.50
N GLY A 194 8.48 1.81 -16.68
CA GLY A 194 9.09 2.26 -17.92
C GLY A 194 8.51 3.59 -18.37
N THR A 195 9.38 4.53 -18.77
CA THR A 195 8.96 5.82 -19.33
C THR A 195 8.14 5.62 -20.62
N ASP A 196 7.10 6.42 -20.81
CA ASP A 196 6.19 6.38 -21.96
C ASP A 196 5.43 5.04 -22.15
N LYS A 197 5.17 4.30 -21.05
CA LYS A 197 4.35 3.10 -21.07
C LYS A 197 2.92 3.38 -20.60
N GLY A 198 1.98 2.54 -21.01
CA GLY A 198 0.57 2.79 -20.80
C GLY A 198 0.08 2.75 -19.35
N ALA A 199 0.94 2.34 -18.41
CA ALA A 199 0.65 2.32 -16.98
C ALA A 199 1.45 3.40 -16.20
N ASN A 200 2.19 4.25 -16.90
CA ASN A 200 3.01 5.31 -16.31
C ASN A 200 2.69 6.65 -16.98
#